data_be0efd2267a2afbf5843c8d3f2817281
#
_entry.id   be0efd2267a2afbf5843c8d3f2817281
#
_cell.length_a   1.000
_cell.length_b   1.000
_cell.length_c   1.000
_cell.angle_alpha   90.00
_cell.angle_beta   90.00
_cell.angle_gamma   90.00
#
_symmetry.space_group_name_H-M   'P 1'
#
loop_
_entity.id
_entity.type
_entity.pdbx_description
1 polymer ?
#
loop_
_entity_poly.entity_id
_entity_poly.type
_entity_poly.pdbx_seq_one_letter_code
_entity_poly.pdbx_strand_id
1 'polypeptide(L)'
;MATGWEPDGISENEIADGEAYHRALYINGDIGSPANWHRESAERLVQLAIPHIKDGSLVVDYGSGTGGSAIELLKEVEKRGIEINLVLIDPLVSWFSKARDLLKGRPNVHFELSIEKDDSGKLSFRRLEDMLGGRKADVIISSSTMHLIPERAIRDLASQFSGSLKEDGVFIWDSGDLESEFRPDHSALLHDPYRAVREILRNDEIRASRLSEMSSEEVLQHEGRLDRIFPGPYSMDVILDALGAVGFSSETHHEVVGFSNDDAERFALVPRLSEIAAPLLPGEERDEAIRAALKIALADIAEQGKGSHLEYRSHWVYGVHRLG
;
A
#
# COMPACT_ATOMS: atom_id res chain seq x y z
N MET A 1 -13.94 9.68 20.55
CA MET A 1 -14.28 8.78 19.42
C MET A 1 -13.72 9.40 18.16
N ALA A 2 -13.30 8.59 17.21
CA ALA A 2 -12.79 9.07 15.93
C ALA A 2 -13.88 9.87 15.16
N THR A 3 -13.43 10.77 14.28
CA THR A 3 -14.28 11.71 13.51
C THR A 3 -14.01 11.60 12.01
N GLY A 4 -14.74 12.35 11.20
CA GLY A 4 -14.55 12.44 9.75
C GLY A 4 -15.38 11.43 8.97
N TRP A 5 -14.84 10.92 7.86
CA TRP A 5 -15.55 10.02 6.96
C TRP A 5 -16.12 8.79 7.69
N GLU A 6 -17.36 8.47 7.38
CA GLU A 6 -18.06 7.28 7.86
C GLU A 6 -18.41 6.38 6.67
N PRO A 7 -18.26 5.05 6.81
CA PRO A 7 -18.71 4.13 5.78
C PRO A 7 -20.23 4.13 5.70
N ASP A 8 -20.76 4.43 4.53
CA ASP A 8 -22.20 4.37 4.23
C ASP A 8 -22.43 3.51 2.98
N GLY A 9 -23.41 2.60 3.07
CA GLY A 9 -23.79 1.73 1.96
C GLY A 9 -22.73 0.74 1.49
N ILE A 10 -21.75 0.37 2.34
CA ILE A 10 -20.73 -0.62 2.00
C ILE A 10 -21.34 -2.01 1.97
N SER A 11 -21.10 -2.73 0.88
CA SER A 11 -21.58 -4.09 0.68
C SER A 11 -20.85 -5.11 1.56
N GLU A 12 -21.46 -6.26 1.82
CA GLU A 12 -20.83 -7.38 2.54
C GLU A 12 -19.54 -7.85 1.84
N ASN A 13 -19.49 -7.82 0.50
CA ASN A 13 -18.31 -8.18 -0.27
C ASN A 13 -17.15 -7.21 -0.04
N GLU A 14 -17.43 -5.90 0.05
CA GLU A 14 -16.41 -4.90 0.36
C GLU A 14 -15.88 -5.03 1.78
N ILE A 15 -16.75 -5.36 2.74
CA ILE A 15 -16.34 -5.66 4.12
C ILE A 15 -15.43 -6.90 4.13
N ALA A 16 -15.84 -7.97 3.46
CA ALA A 16 -15.06 -9.21 3.37
C ALA A 16 -13.70 -8.99 2.70
N ASP A 17 -13.62 -8.14 1.68
CA ASP A 17 -12.38 -7.75 1.01
C ASP A 17 -11.43 -7.02 1.97
N GLY A 18 -11.91 -6.02 2.70
CA GLY A 18 -11.14 -5.31 3.72
C GLY A 18 -10.61 -6.22 4.83
N GLU A 19 -11.45 -7.17 5.30
CA GLU A 19 -11.05 -8.19 6.29
C GLU A 19 -9.97 -9.14 5.74
N ALA A 20 -10.13 -9.61 4.51
CA ALA A 20 -9.18 -10.52 3.88
C ALA A 20 -7.83 -9.83 3.66
N TYR A 21 -7.85 -8.59 3.15
CA TYR A 21 -6.64 -7.79 2.97
C TYR A 21 -5.92 -7.52 4.29
N HIS A 22 -6.66 -7.11 5.32
CA HIS A 22 -6.07 -6.89 6.65
C HIS A 22 -5.41 -8.15 7.21
N ARG A 23 -6.08 -9.31 7.09
CA ARG A 23 -5.52 -10.60 7.51
C ARG A 23 -4.29 -11.02 6.71
N ALA A 24 -4.27 -10.74 5.41
CA ALA A 24 -3.13 -11.06 4.56
C ALA A 24 -1.87 -10.26 4.92
N LEU A 25 -2.05 -9.00 5.32
CA LEU A 25 -0.95 -8.11 5.67
C LEU A 25 -0.58 -8.13 7.16
N TYR A 26 -1.57 -8.37 8.03
CA TYR A 26 -1.47 -8.05 9.46
C TYR A 26 -1.94 -9.21 10.36
N ILE A 27 -1.52 -10.40 10.03
CA ILE A 27 -2.01 -11.62 10.65
C ILE A 27 -1.91 -11.60 12.17
N ASN A 28 -3.05 -11.88 12.78
CA ASN A 28 -3.28 -12.34 14.16
C ASN A 28 -2.52 -11.62 15.27
N GLY A 29 -1.82 -10.54 14.99
CA GLY A 29 -1.14 -9.76 16.02
C GLY A 29 0.04 -10.46 16.71
N ASP A 30 0.40 -11.69 16.32
CA ASP A 30 1.50 -12.42 16.94
C ASP A 30 2.84 -11.93 16.40
N ILE A 31 3.60 -11.29 17.27
CA ILE A 31 5.00 -10.92 17.01
C ILE A 31 5.77 -12.23 16.77
N GLY A 32 6.47 -12.29 15.62
CA GLY A 32 7.25 -13.46 15.25
C GLY A 32 6.52 -14.52 14.45
N SER A 33 5.26 -14.28 14.04
CA SER A 33 4.64 -15.06 12.98
C SER A 33 5.35 -14.76 11.65
N PRO A 34 5.68 -15.77 10.82
CA PRO A 34 6.30 -15.57 9.51
C PRO A 34 5.52 -14.63 8.58
N ALA A 35 4.25 -14.43 8.86
CA ALA A 35 3.31 -13.66 8.08
C ALA A 35 3.12 -12.21 8.55
N ASN A 36 4.14 -11.58 9.09
CA ASN A 36 4.06 -10.21 9.62
C ASN A 36 4.96 -9.20 8.89
N TRP A 37 5.33 -9.48 7.65
CA TRP A 37 6.24 -8.61 6.91
C TRP A 37 5.78 -7.15 6.85
N HIS A 38 4.48 -6.93 6.61
CA HIS A 38 3.94 -5.57 6.55
C HIS A 38 3.94 -4.89 7.92
N ARG A 39 3.77 -5.67 8.98
CA ARG A 39 3.89 -5.16 10.33
C ARG A 39 5.34 -4.76 10.63
N GLU A 40 6.30 -5.59 10.27
CA GLU A 40 7.72 -5.28 10.44
C GLU A 40 8.12 -4.02 9.68
N SER A 41 7.67 -3.86 8.43
CA SER A 41 7.92 -2.66 7.66
C SER A 41 7.24 -1.42 8.27
N ALA A 42 6.00 -1.54 8.74
CA ALA A 42 5.28 -0.46 9.42
C ALA A 42 5.93 -0.08 10.76
N GLU A 43 6.38 -1.07 11.57
CA GLU A 43 7.13 -0.81 12.80
C GLU A 43 8.43 -0.05 12.51
N ARG A 44 9.14 -0.42 11.44
CA ARG A 44 10.36 0.28 11.02
C ARG A 44 10.06 1.71 10.56
N LEU A 45 9.03 1.91 9.74
CA LEU A 45 8.55 3.22 9.32
C LEU A 45 8.23 4.11 10.53
N VAL A 46 7.49 3.57 11.50
CA VAL A 46 7.13 4.26 12.74
C VAL A 46 8.37 4.64 13.55
N GLN A 47 9.37 3.75 13.67
CA GLN A 47 10.62 4.06 14.36
C GLN A 47 11.36 5.24 13.72
N LEU A 48 11.32 5.37 12.38
CA LEU A 48 11.87 6.51 11.67
C LEU A 48 11.04 7.80 11.90
N ALA A 49 9.73 7.67 12.10
CA ALA A 49 8.83 8.80 12.32
C ALA A 49 8.88 9.36 13.75
N ILE A 50 9.01 8.49 14.77
CA ILE A 50 8.94 8.85 16.19
C ILE A 50 9.86 10.01 16.60
N PRO A 51 11.13 10.11 16.12
CA PRO A 51 11.98 11.23 16.48
C PRO A 51 11.44 12.63 16.10
N HIS A 52 10.48 12.68 15.18
CA HIS A 52 9.86 13.89 14.66
C HIS A 52 8.49 14.17 15.28
N ILE A 53 7.99 13.29 16.16
CA ILE A 53 6.68 13.38 16.78
C ILE A 53 6.81 13.82 18.23
N LYS A 54 6.04 14.81 18.62
CA LYS A 54 5.93 15.33 19.99
C LYS A 54 4.47 15.47 20.39
N ASP A 55 4.25 15.75 21.63
CA ASP A 55 2.91 15.93 22.17
C ASP A 55 2.15 17.02 21.40
N GLY A 56 0.91 16.70 21.00
CA GLY A 56 0.07 17.57 20.18
C GLY A 56 0.39 17.57 18.67
N SER A 57 1.38 16.81 18.19
CA SER A 57 1.70 16.73 16.74
C SER A 57 0.50 16.35 15.90
N LEU A 58 0.37 16.95 14.72
CA LEU A 58 -0.52 16.53 13.67
C LEU A 58 0.24 15.55 12.74
N VAL A 59 -0.18 14.31 12.73
CA VAL A 59 0.39 13.26 11.88
C VAL A 59 -0.64 12.84 10.84
N VAL A 60 -0.19 12.66 9.60
CA VAL A 60 -1.01 12.16 8.49
C VAL A 60 -0.51 10.78 8.07
N ASP A 61 -1.41 9.80 7.95
CA ASP A 61 -1.14 8.51 7.34
C ASP A 61 -1.78 8.49 5.95
N TYR A 62 -0.95 8.69 4.91
CA TYR A 62 -1.38 8.83 3.52
C TYR A 62 -1.32 7.50 2.78
N GLY A 63 -2.46 7.03 2.29
CA GLY A 63 -2.61 5.67 1.76
C GLY A 63 -2.71 4.65 2.89
N SER A 64 -3.50 4.96 3.91
CA SER A 64 -3.56 4.19 5.16
C SER A 64 -4.17 2.77 5.02
N GLY A 65 -4.85 2.49 3.90
CA GLY A 65 -5.44 1.18 3.63
C GLY A 65 -6.33 0.71 4.79
N THR A 66 -5.98 -0.42 5.39
CA THR A 66 -6.68 -0.98 6.56
C THR A 66 -6.15 -0.45 7.91
N GLY A 67 -5.27 0.55 7.89
CA GLY A 67 -4.78 1.23 9.09
C GLY A 67 -3.60 0.57 9.79
N GLY A 68 -2.84 -0.31 9.10
CA GLY A 68 -1.72 -1.03 9.71
C GLY A 68 -0.67 -0.08 10.32
N SER A 69 -0.17 0.88 9.55
CA SER A 69 0.81 1.89 10.00
C SER A 69 0.26 2.76 11.13
N ALA A 70 -1.01 3.18 11.02
CA ALA A 70 -1.68 3.95 12.07
C ALA A 70 -1.76 3.18 13.39
N ILE A 71 -2.04 1.88 13.35
CA ILE A 71 -2.10 1.02 14.54
C ILE A 71 -0.74 0.95 15.22
N GLU A 72 0.33 0.70 14.46
CA GLU A 72 1.69 0.62 15.04
C GLU A 72 2.16 1.99 15.56
N LEU A 73 1.84 3.06 14.84
CA LEU A 73 2.12 4.43 15.30
C LEU A 73 1.43 4.73 16.64
N LEU A 74 0.13 4.46 16.75
CA LEU A 74 -0.64 4.69 17.97
C LEU A 74 -0.11 3.87 19.15
N LYS A 75 0.26 2.61 18.94
CA LYS A 75 0.91 1.78 19.98
C LYS A 75 2.21 2.42 20.50
N GLU A 76 3.05 2.90 19.58
CA GLU A 76 4.36 3.42 19.95
C GLU A 76 4.27 4.79 20.65
N VAL A 77 3.38 5.70 20.20
CA VAL A 77 3.16 6.99 20.88
C VAL A 77 2.51 6.79 22.25
N GLU A 78 1.54 5.88 22.39
CA GLU A 78 0.92 5.55 23.67
C GLU A 78 1.95 5.01 24.69
N LYS A 79 2.82 4.11 24.25
CA LYS A 79 3.92 3.57 25.08
C LYS A 79 4.87 4.68 25.61
N ARG A 80 5.00 5.77 24.85
CA ARG A 80 5.83 6.93 25.20
C ARG A 80 5.08 8.01 25.97
N GLY A 81 3.77 7.87 26.14
CA GLY A 81 2.91 8.88 26.75
C GLY A 81 2.75 10.14 25.91
N ILE A 82 2.84 10.01 24.60
CA ILE A 82 2.67 11.12 23.63
C ILE A 82 1.24 11.08 23.09
N GLU A 83 0.56 12.22 23.12
CA GLU A 83 -0.75 12.39 22.46
C GLU A 83 -0.56 13.05 21.09
N ILE A 84 -1.21 12.50 20.05
CA ILE A 84 -1.15 13.05 18.69
C ILE A 84 -2.55 13.29 18.13
N ASN A 85 -2.64 14.13 17.10
CA ASN A 85 -3.80 14.20 16.22
C ASN A 85 -3.44 13.44 14.94
N LEU A 86 -4.16 12.35 14.67
CA LEU A 86 -3.88 11.48 13.54
C LEU A 86 -4.97 11.62 12.48
N VAL A 87 -4.58 11.89 11.24
CA VAL A 87 -5.46 11.92 10.07
C VAL A 87 -5.10 10.76 9.15
N LEU A 88 -6.04 9.84 8.94
CA LEU A 88 -5.90 8.77 7.97
C LEU A 88 -6.55 9.19 6.66
N ILE A 89 -5.88 8.88 5.55
CA ILE A 89 -6.32 9.25 4.20
C ILE A 89 -6.19 8.04 3.28
N ASP A 90 -7.28 7.65 2.60
CA ASP A 90 -7.26 6.56 1.62
C ASP A 90 -8.35 6.73 0.55
N PRO A 91 -8.14 6.29 -0.70
CA PRO A 91 -9.18 6.28 -1.74
C PRO A 91 -10.07 5.04 -1.72
N LEU A 92 -9.64 3.95 -1.09
CA LEU A 92 -10.26 2.64 -1.27
C LEU A 92 -11.25 2.32 -0.14
N VAL A 93 -12.51 2.58 -0.39
CA VAL A 93 -13.62 2.47 0.59
C VAL A 93 -13.62 1.12 1.34
N SER A 94 -13.42 -0.01 0.65
CA SER A 94 -13.45 -1.36 1.27
C SER A 94 -12.36 -1.53 2.34
N TRP A 95 -11.13 -1.13 2.04
CA TRP A 95 -10.02 -1.24 2.99
C TRP A 95 -10.09 -0.17 4.08
N PHE A 96 -10.46 1.03 3.70
CA PHE A 96 -10.57 2.16 4.63
C PHE A 96 -11.71 1.99 5.65
N SER A 97 -12.80 1.28 5.29
CA SER A 97 -13.85 0.90 6.23
C SER A 97 -13.32 -0.01 7.35
N LYS A 98 -12.38 -0.89 7.03
CA LYS A 98 -11.70 -1.72 8.03
C LYS A 98 -10.86 -0.88 8.98
N ALA A 99 -10.08 0.08 8.48
CA ALA A 99 -9.35 1.04 9.33
C ALA A 99 -10.30 1.79 10.25
N ARG A 100 -11.44 2.25 9.71
CA ARG A 100 -12.46 2.94 10.49
C ARG A 100 -13.03 2.07 11.61
N ASP A 101 -13.34 0.80 11.33
CA ASP A 101 -13.84 -0.13 12.34
C ASP A 101 -12.83 -0.38 13.46
N LEU A 102 -11.56 -0.58 13.12
CA LEU A 102 -10.49 -0.84 14.08
C LEU A 102 -10.20 0.36 15.00
N LEU A 103 -10.31 1.57 14.48
CA LEU A 103 -9.87 2.80 15.15
C LEU A 103 -11.01 3.73 15.60
N LYS A 104 -12.29 3.38 15.37
CA LYS A 104 -13.48 4.21 15.71
C LYS A 104 -13.53 4.64 17.17
N GLY A 105 -12.99 3.84 18.08
CA GLY A 105 -12.96 4.13 19.51
C GLY A 105 -11.86 5.12 19.93
N ARG A 106 -10.90 5.41 19.06
CA ARG A 106 -9.74 6.24 19.38
C ARG A 106 -10.09 7.73 19.36
N PRO A 107 -9.79 8.50 20.41
CA PRO A 107 -9.86 9.95 20.35
C PRO A 107 -8.77 10.50 19.43
N ASN A 108 -8.94 11.72 18.92
CA ASN A 108 -7.94 12.43 18.11
C ASN A 108 -7.55 11.71 16.80
N VAL A 109 -8.38 10.74 16.33
CA VAL A 109 -8.26 10.10 15.03
C VAL A 109 -9.34 10.63 14.10
N HIS A 110 -8.92 11.06 12.91
CA HIS A 110 -9.80 11.62 11.89
C HIS A 110 -9.61 10.89 10.56
N PHE A 111 -10.70 10.65 9.86
CA PHE A 111 -10.73 9.90 8.61
C PHE A 111 -11.13 10.81 7.45
N GLU A 112 -10.36 10.80 6.36
CA GLU A 112 -10.63 11.52 5.14
C GLU A 112 -10.57 10.59 3.93
N LEU A 113 -11.68 10.46 3.21
CA LEU A 113 -11.68 9.76 1.92
C LEU A 113 -11.03 10.66 0.88
N SER A 114 -9.96 10.17 0.22
CA SER A 114 -9.19 11.00 -0.74
C SER A 114 -9.83 11.10 -2.12
N ILE A 115 -10.98 10.48 -2.33
CA ILE A 115 -11.77 10.58 -3.56
C ILE A 115 -13.12 11.23 -3.29
N GLU A 116 -13.60 11.96 -4.29
CA GLU A 116 -14.94 12.52 -4.32
C GLU A 116 -15.60 12.24 -5.66
N LYS A 117 -16.93 12.23 -5.68
CA LYS A 117 -17.72 12.16 -6.92
C LYS A 117 -18.31 13.53 -7.18
N ASP A 118 -18.16 14.01 -8.41
CA ASP A 118 -18.89 15.18 -8.88
C ASP A 118 -20.37 14.83 -9.20
N ASP A 119 -21.17 15.84 -9.55
CA ASP A 119 -22.58 15.69 -9.89
C ASP A 119 -22.83 14.74 -11.09
N SER A 120 -21.83 14.51 -11.93
CA SER A 120 -21.87 13.56 -13.03
C SER A 120 -21.47 12.13 -12.63
N GLY A 121 -21.06 11.92 -11.39
CA GLY A 121 -20.56 10.67 -10.87
C GLY A 121 -19.10 10.37 -11.19
N LYS A 122 -18.37 11.32 -11.79
CA LYS A 122 -16.95 11.18 -12.08
C LYS A 122 -16.13 11.31 -10.81
N LEU A 123 -15.22 10.36 -10.63
CA LEU A 123 -14.27 10.35 -9.49
C LEU A 123 -13.11 11.32 -9.75
N SER A 124 -12.78 12.10 -8.74
CA SER A 124 -11.56 12.91 -8.67
C SER A 124 -10.86 12.73 -7.32
N PHE A 125 -9.55 12.96 -7.30
CA PHE A 125 -8.79 12.99 -6.06
C PHE A 125 -8.89 14.38 -5.43
N ARG A 126 -9.15 14.39 -4.12
CA ARG A 126 -9.13 15.61 -3.30
C ARG A 126 -7.69 16.02 -3.01
N ARG A 127 -7.46 17.31 -2.89
CA ARG A 127 -6.14 17.82 -2.50
C ARG A 127 -5.91 17.62 -1.00
N LEU A 128 -4.64 17.33 -0.64
CA LEU A 128 -4.26 17.10 0.75
C LEU A 128 -4.55 18.31 1.64
N GLU A 129 -4.30 19.51 1.15
CA GLU A 129 -4.56 20.76 1.91
C GLU A 129 -6.04 20.95 2.27
N ASP A 130 -6.95 20.53 1.37
CA ASP A 130 -8.40 20.59 1.59
C ASP A 130 -8.83 19.57 2.64
N MET A 131 -8.31 18.34 2.57
CA MET A 131 -8.56 17.29 3.55
C MET A 131 -8.04 17.65 4.93
N LEU A 132 -6.97 18.42 5.02
CA LEU A 132 -6.44 18.91 6.29
C LEU A 132 -7.13 20.21 6.77
N GLY A 133 -8.04 20.78 5.98
CA GLY A 133 -8.71 22.05 6.31
C GLY A 133 -7.74 23.21 6.49
N GLY A 134 -6.67 23.25 5.69
CA GLY A 134 -5.62 24.26 5.73
C GLY A 134 -4.62 24.10 6.89
N ARG A 135 -4.76 23.10 7.74
CA ARG A 135 -3.77 22.78 8.79
C ARG A 135 -2.49 22.23 8.18
N LYS A 136 -1.36 22.45 8.85
CA LYS A 136 -0.06 21.90 8.46
C LYS A 136 0.32 20.73 9.37
N ALA A 137 0.73 19.63 8.77
CA ALA A 137 1.19 18.45 9.49
C ALA A 137 2.63 18.63 10.00
N ASP A 138 2.92 18.02 11.14
CA ASP A 138 4.30 17.84 11.63
C ASP A 138 4.97 16.69 10.89
N VAL A 139 4.23 15.61 10.67
CA VAL A 139 4.73 14.40 9.99
C VAL A 139 3.66 13.86 9.04
N ILE A 140 4.09 13.48 7.84
CA ILE A 140 3.31 12.65 6.92
C ILE A 140 4.02 11.31 6.83
N ILE A 141 3.31 10.20 7.07
CA ILE A 141 3.78 8.85 6.80
C ILE A 141 3.02 8.24 5.64
N SER A 142 3.64 7.33 4.89
CA SER A 142 3.00 6.61 3.78
C SER A 142 3.65 5.24 3.62
N SER A 143 2.95 4.19 4.02
CA SER A 143 3.49 2.82 3.94
C SER A 143 2.95 2.08 2.73
N SER A 144 3.84 1.43 1.99
CA SER A 144 3.51 0.57 0.84
C SER A 144 2.56 1.21 -0.18
N THR A 145 2.62 2.53 -0.34
CA THR A 145 1.69 3.31 -1.16
C THR A 145 2.38 3.99 -2.34
N MET A 146 3.60 4.52 -2.15
CA MET A 146 4.24 5.36 -3.15
C MET A 146 4.42 4.65 -4.51
N HIS A 147 4.71 3.38 -4.54
CA HIS A 147 4.83 2.59 -5.77
C HIS A 147 3.50 2.38 -6.52
N LEU A 148 2.36 2.61 -5.87
CA LEU A 148 1.02 2.56 -6.48
C LEU A 148 0.61 3.89 -7.11
N ILE A 149 1.33 4.98 -6.82
CA ILE A 149 1.08 6.29 -7.39
C ILE A 149 1.65 6.35 -8.81
N PRO A 150 0.85 6.68 -9.83
CA PRO A 150 1.38 6.81 -11.19
C PRO A 150 2.52 7.84 -11.25
N GLU A 151 3.60 7.49 -11.94
CA GLU A 151 4.80 8.32 -12.07
C GLU A 151 4.48 9.79 -12.41
N ARG A 152 3.54 9.99 -13.36
CA ARG A 152 3.07 11.33 -13.78
C ARG A 152 2.44 12.16 -12.65
N ALA A 153 1.98 11.53 -11.57
CA ALA A 153 1.31 12.19 -10.44
C ALA A 153 2.29 12.51 -9.29
N ILE A 154 3.49 11.93 -9.28
CA ILE A 154 4.46 12.07 -8.17
C ILE A 154 4.85 13.53 -7.93
N ARG A 155 5.05 14.31 -8.99
CA ARG A 155 5.43 15.74 -8.85
C ARG A 155 4.33 16.58 -8.20
N ASP A 156 3.08 16.35 -8.59
CA ASP A 156 1.95 17.05 -7.97
C ASP A 156 1.78 16.65 -6.51
N LEU A 157 1.93 15.34 -6.22
CA LEU A 157 1.87 14.83 -4.86
C LEU A 157 2.99 15.40 -3.97
N ALA A 158 4.23 15.46 -4.48
CA ALA A 158 5.35 16.08 -3.77
C ALA A 158 5.05 17.55 -3.42
N SER A 159 4.45 18.31 -4.36
CA SER A 159 4.01 19.69 -4.11
C SER A 159 2.92 19.77 -3.04
N GLN A 160 1.98 18.83 -3.03
CA GLN A 160 0.94 18.76 -2.01
C GLN A 160 1.53 18.43 -0.64
N PHE A 161 2.50 17.52 -0.53
CA PHE A 161 3.18 17.22 0.73
C PHE A 161 3.96 18.43 1.25
N SER A 162 4.79 19.06 0.40
CA SER A 162 5.49 20.29 0.78
C SER A 162 4.52 21.38 1.22
N GLY A 163 3.43 21.58 0.46
CA GLY A 163 2.39 22.56 0.79
C GLY A 163 1.61 22.25 2.07
N SER A 164 1.58 21.01 2.54
CA SER A 164 0.80 20.57 3.70
C SER A 164 1.63 20.29 4.95
N LEU A 165 2.95 20.34 4.87
CA LEU A 165 3.85 20.24 6.02
C LEU A 165 4.17 21.60 6.63
N LYS A 166 4.54 21.62 7.90
CA LYS A 166 5.20 22.76 8.56
C LYS A 166 6.62 22.92 8.01
N GLU A 167 7.27 24.06 8.27
CA GLU A 167 8.65 24.33 7.83
C GLU A 167 9.64 23.24 8.27
N ASP A 168 9.49 22.72 9.50
CA ASP A 168 10.30 21.61 10.03
C ASP A 168 9.64 20.24 9.82
N GLY A 169 8.63 20.17 8.96
CA GLY A 169 7.84 18.98 8.78
C GLY A 169 8.59 17.87 8.03
N VAL A 170 8.22 16.62 8.30
CA VAL A 170 8.90 15.44 7.74
C VAL A 170 7.90 14.56 7.00
N PHE A 171 8.29 14.14 5.80
CA PHE A 171 7.61 13.09 5.04
C PHE A 171 8.42 11.80 5.10
N ILE A 172 7.78 10.69 5.50
CA ILE A 172 8.44 9.39 5.64
C ILE A 172 7.59 8.36 4.92
N TRP A 173 8.23 7.55 4.08
CA TRP A 173 7.54 6.50 3.34
C TRP A 173 8.37 5.22 3.27
N ASP A 174 7.70 4.11 2.96
CA ASP A 174 8.34 2.87 2.60
C ASP A 174 7.76 2.25 1.32
N SER A 175 8.54 1.41 0.68
CA SER A 175 8.11 0.62 -0.46
C SER A 175 9.02 -0.57 -0.71
N GLY A 176 8.41 -1.70 -1.07
CA GLY A 176 9.11 -2.88 -1.57
C GLY A 176 9.06 -3.03 -3.09
N ASP A 177 8.49 -2.07 -3.83
CA ASP A 177 8.21 -2.23 -5.26
C ASP A 177 8.71 -1.04 -6.12
N LEU A 178 9.90 -0.54 -5.80
CA LEU A 178 10.59 0.50 -6.56
C LEU A 178 11.96 0.01 -7.04
N GLU A 179 12.31 0.33 -8.30
CA GLU A 179 13.66 0.10 -8.79
C GLU A 179 14.66 1.05 -8.11
N SER A 180 15.83 0.51 -7.75
CA SER A 180 16.89 1.27 -7.10
C SER A 180 18.25 0.70 -7.49
N GLU A 181 19.27 1.56 -7.68
CA GLU A 181 20.66 1.15 -7.88
C GLU A 181 21.24 0.41 -6.66
N PHE A 182 20.64 0.60 -5.48
CA PHE A 182 21.05 -0.08 -4.24
C PHE A 182 20.34 -1.43 -4.04
N ARG A 183 19.53 -1.88 -5.00
CA ARG A 183 18.86 -3.17 -4.91
C ARG A 183 19.88 -4.31 -5.01
N PRO A 184 19.98 -5.19 -3.98
CA PRO A 184 20.87 -6.34 -4.04
C PRO A 184 20.45 -7.33 -5.13
N ASP A 185 21.41 -7.92 -5.84
CA ASP A 185 21.19 -8.90 -6.91
C ASP A 185 20.34 -10.12 -6.45
N HIS A 186 20.42 -10.45 -5.15
CA HIS A 186 19.71 -11.58 -4.55
C HIS A 186 18.33 -11.20 -3.98
N SER A 187 17.77 -10.07 -4.43
CA SER A 187 16.42 -9.63 -4.04
C SER A 187 15.52 -9.40 -5.25
N ALA A 188 14.24 -9.65 -5.05
CA ALA A 188 13.15 -9.32 -5.96
C ALA A 188 12.53 -7.96 -5.58
N LEU A 189 11.52 -7.52 -6.31
CA LEU A 189 10.58 -6.52 -5.88
C LEU A 189 9.33 -7.20 -5.27
N LEU A 190 8.62 -6.46 -4.42
CA LEU A 190 7.44 -6.94 -3.71
C LEU A 190 6.42 -7.62 -4.64
N HIS A 191 6.14 -7.02 -5.79
CA HIS A 191 5.11 -7.50 -6.70
C HIS A 191 5.63 -8.40 -7.83
N ASP A 192 6.92 -8.74 -7.87
CA ASP A 192 7.45 -9.65 -8.89
C ASP A 192 6.71 -10.99 -8.96
N PRO A 193 6.38 -11.67 -7.83
CA PRO A 193 5.62 -12.92 -7.90
C PRO A 193 4.24 -12.73 -8.53
N TYR A 194 3.56 -11.62 -8.23
CA TYR A 194 2.20 -11.36 -8.70
C TYR A 194 2.17 -10.93 -10.16
N ARG A 195 3.18 -10.19 -10.62
CA ARG A 195 3.38 -9.89 -12.04
C ARG A 195 3.63 -11.17 -12.84
N ALA A 196 4.45 -12.09 -12.29
CA ALA A 196 4.69 -13.39 -12.91
C ALA A 196 3.41 -14.26 -12.94
N VAL A 197 2.62 -14.29 -11.87
CA VAL A 197 1.30 -14.95 -11.85
C VAL A 197 0.40 -14.42 -12.97
N ARG A 198 0.34 -13.10 -13.13
CA ARG A 198 -0.43 -12.47 -14.20
C ARG A 198 -0.01 -12.97 -15.58
N GLU A 199 1.31 -13.03 -15.85
CA GLU A 199 1.83 -13.50 -17.14
C GLU A 199 1.58 -15.00 -17.37
N ILE A 200 1.73 -15.83 -16.35
CA ILE A 200 1.42 -17.26 -16.40
C ILE A 200 -0.06 -17.48 -16.72
N LEU A 201 -0.95 -16.81 -15.99
CA LEU A 201 -2.40 -16.91 -16.22
C LEU A 201 -2.83 -16.30 -17.55
N ARG A 202 -2.13 -15.32 -18.09
CA ARG A 202 -2.40 -14.75 -19.41
C ARG A 202 -2.19 -15.78 -20.53
N ASN A 203 -1.24 -16.68 -20.35
CA ASN A 203 -0.92 -17.74 -21.29
C ASN A 203 -1.71 -19.06 -21.03
N ASP A 204 -2.54 -19.10 -19.98
CA ASP A 204 -3.41 -20.24 -19.70
C ASP A 204 -4.55 -20.33 -20.72
N GLU A 205 -4.74 -21.52 -21.30
CA GLU A 205 -5.70 -21.77 -22.39
C GLU A 205 -7.15 -21.52 -21.95
N ILE A 206 -7.49 -21.87 -20.70
CA ILE A 206 -8.85 -21.70 -20.17
C ILE A 206 -9.15 -20.21 -20.01
N ARG A 207 -8.22 -19.45 -19.44
CA ARG A 207 -8.35 -18.00 -19.30
C ARG A 207 -8.39 -17.31 -20.66
N ALA A 208 -7.52 -17.70 -21.58
CA ALA A 208 -7.49 -17.15 -22.93
C ALA A 208 -8.82 -17.41 -23.68
N SER A 209 -9.39 -18.60 -23.53
CA SER A 209 -10.71 -18.92 -24.08
C SER A 209 -11.79 -18.02 -23.52
N ARG A 210 -11.83 -17.81 -22.20
CA ARG A 210 -12.83 -16.93 -21.57
C ARG A 210 -12.64 -15.47 -21.90
N LEU A 211 -11.40 -14.98 -22.02
CA LEU A 211 -11.14 -13.62 -22.50
C LEU A 211 -11.62 -13.40 -23.93
N SER A 212 -11.61 -14.46 -24.76
CA SER A 212 -12.14 -14.36 -26.14
C SER A 212 -13.67 -14.19 -26.21
N GLU A 213 -14.38 -14.47 -25.12
CA GLU A 213 -15.83 -14.26 -24.99
C GLU A 213 -16.19 -12.81 -24.59
N MET A 214 -15.18 -12.04 -24.12
CA MET A 214 -15.36 -10.64 -23.73
C MET A 214 -15.28 -9.70 -24.95
N SER A 215 -16.00 -8.60 -24.87
CA SER A 215 -15.81 -7.50 -25.82
C SER A 215 -14.44 -6.85 -25.65
N SER A 216 -13.95 -6.20 -26.71
CA SER A 216 -12.68 -5.49 -26.66
C SER A 216 -12.65 -4.38 -25.59
N GLU A 217 -13.79 -3.77 -25.28
CA GLU A 217 -13.92 -2.75 -24.25
C GLU A 217 -13.77 -3.36 -22.84
N GLU A 218 -14.40 -4.49 -22.58
CA GLU A 218 -14.27 -5.22 -21.31
C GLU A 218 -12.85 -5.71 -21.09
N VAL A 219 -12.19 -6.26 -22.12
CA VAL A 219 -10.77 -6.65 -22.05
C VAL A 219 -9.89 -5.45 -21.70
N LEU A 220 -10.09 -4.30 -22.36
CA LEU A 220 -9.31 -3.09 -22.11
C LEU A 220 -9.52 -2.56 -20.68
N GLN A 221 -10.76 -2.57 -20.17
CA GLN A 221 -11.07 -2.19 -18.80
C GLN A 221 -10.42 -3.14 -17.78
N HIS A 222 -10.42 -4.44 -18.08
CA HIS A 222 -9.79 -5.44 -17.26
C HIS A 222 -8.26 -5.25 -17.17
N GLU A 223 -7.58 -5.12 -18.31
CA GLU A 223 -6.13 -4.87 -18.34
C GLU A 223 -5.77 -3.56 -17.60
N GLY A 224 -6.57 -2.52 -17.77
CA GLY A 224 -6.40 -1.27 -17.03
C GLY A 224 -6.60 -1.38 -15.50
N ARG A 225 -7.34 -2.39 -15.01
CA ARG A 225 -7.42 -2.69 -13.57
C ARG A 225 -6.16 -3.41 -13.09
N LEU A 226 -5.67 -4.38 -13.85
CA LEU A 226 -4.42 -5.09 -13.55
C LEU A 226 -3.25 -4.13 -13.41
N ASP A 227 -3.10 -3.21 -14.38
CA ASP A 227 -2.01 -2.23 -14.37
C ASP A 227 -2.07 -1.24 -13.20
N ARG A 228 -3.24 -1.04 -12.61
CA ARG A 228 -3.38 -0.20 -11.41
C ARG A 228 -3.03 -0.91 -10.11
N ILE A 229 -3.24 -2.23 -10.03
CA ILE A 229 -2.98 -2.99 -8.81
C ILE A 229 -1.54 -3.47 -8.74
N PHE A 230 -1.00 -3.90 -9.88
CA PHE A 230 0.39 -4.31 -10.01
C PHE A 230 1.06 -3.50 -11.13
N PRO A 231 1.25 -2.18 -10.93
CA PRO A 231 1.91 -1.36 -11.93
C PRO A 231 3.32 -1.87 -12.19
N GLY A 232 3.85 -1.57 -13.37
CA GLY A 232 5.27 -1.78 -13.61
C GLY A 232 6.10 -0.93 -12.64
N PRO A 233 7.19 -1.49 -12.08
CA PRO A 233 8.02 -0.73 -11.16
C PRO A 233 8.67 0.46 -11.89
N TYR A 234 8.84 1.56 -11.19
CA TYR A 234 9.59 2.72 -11.67
C TYR A 234 10.74 3.05 -10.71
N SER A 235 11.68 3.86 -11.16
CA SER A 235 12.84 4.23 -10.36
C SER A 235 12.45 5.04 -9.12
N MET A 236 13.03 4.71 -7.99
CA MET A 236 12.98 5.52 -6.77
C MET A 236 13.40 6.98 -7.02
N ASP A 237 14.30 7.22 -7.96
CA ASP A 237 14.78 8.57 -8.30
C ASP A 237 13.66 9.50 -8.75
N VAL A 238 12.59 8.97 -9.34
CA VAL A 238 11.40 9.78 -9.69
C VAL A 238 10.79 10.44 -8.46
N ILE A 239 10.75 9.72 -7.33
CA ILE A 239 10.25 10.26 -6.06
C ILE A 239 11.26 11.25 -5.47
N LEU A 240 12.54 10.88 -5.44
CA LEU A 240 13.60 11.72 -4.87
C LEU A 240 13.74 13.05 -5.61
N ASP A 241 13.74 13.02 -6.94
CA ASP A 241 13.80 14.22 -7.79
C ASP A 241 12.59 15.12 -7.59
N ALA A 242 11.40 14.54 -7.51
CA ALA A 242 10.18 15.30 -7.30
C ALA A 242 10.16 16.00 -5.93
N LEU A 243 10.59 15.30 -4.87
CA LEU A 243 10.69 15.84 -3.53
C LEU A 243 11.81 16.90 -3.44
N GLY A 244 12.97 16.65 -4.03
CA GLY A 244 14.06 17.62 -4.11
C GLY A 244 13.67 18.92 -4.82
N ALA A 245 12.87 18.82 -5.89
CA ALA A 245 12.39 19.98 -6.65
C ALA A 245 11.46 20.90 -5.85
N VAL A 246 10.86 20.41 -4.77
CA VAL A 246 9.97 21.19 -3.89
C VAL A 246 10.59 21.47 -2.51
N GLY A 247 11.90 21.30 -2.36
CA GLY A 247 12.67 21.76 -1.20
C GLY A 247 12.91 20.72 -0.12
N PHE A 248 12.65 19.42 -0.38
CA PHE A 248 13.02 18.39 0.59
C PHE A 248 14.49 17.99 0.47
N SER A 249 15.13 17.81 1.62
CA SER A 249 16.36 17.04 1.77
C SER A 249 16.01 15.58 2.06
N SER A 250 16.70 14.63 1.43
CA SER A 250 16.33 13.20 1.43
C SER A 250 17.42 12.34 2.07
N GLU A 251 17.00 11.37 2.88
CA GLU A 251 17.81 10.27 3.39
C GLU A 251 17.06 8.97 3.08
N THR A 252 17.75 7.94 2.60
CA THR A 252 17.16 6.63 2.27
C THR A 252 17.82 5.52 3.05
N HIS A 253 17.03 4.53 3.46
CA HIS A 253 17.48 3.31 4.10
C HIS A 253 17.03 2.12 3.27
N HIS A 254 17.89 1.12 3.13
CA HIS A 254 17.65 -0.04 2.28
C HIS A 254 17.77 -1.30 3.12
N GLU A 255 16.76 -2.15 3.04
CA GLU A 255 16.69 -3.43 3.76
C GLU A 255 16.25 -4.54 2.80
N VAL A 256 16.44 -5.78 3.20
CA VAL A 256 15.90 -6.95 2.50
C VAL A 256 14.92 -7.64 3.43
N VAL A 257 13.67 -7.69 3.02
CA VAL A 257 12.56 -8.28 3.77
C VAL A 257 12.22 -9.64 3.17
N GLY A 258 12.11 -10.66 4.02
CA GLY A 258 11.70 -12.01 3.62
C GLY A 258 10.18 -12.16 3.63
N PHE A 259 9.64 -12.79 2.60
CA PHE A 259 8.23 -13.15 2.48
C PHE A 259 8.12 -14.65 2.37
N SER A 260 7.38 -15.29 3.26
CA SER A 260 7.08 -16.71 3.12
C SER A 260 6.16 -16.96 1.93
N ASN A 261 6.21 -18.17 1.38
CA ASN A 261 5.28 -18.57 0.33
C ASN A 261 3.82 -18.48 0.79
N ASP A 262 3.56 -18.71 2.08
CA ASP A 262 2.24 -18.56 2.69
C ASP A 262 1.78 -17.10 2.73
N ASP A 263 2.70 -16.15 2.95
CA ASP A 263 2.39 -14.71 2.87
C ASP A 263 2.00 -14.31 1.44
N ALA A 264 2.79 -14.78 0.48
CA ALA A 264 2.53 -14.52 -0.93
C ALA A 264 1.18 -15.09 -1.37
N GLU A 265 0.84 -16.32 -0.94
CA GLU A 265 -0.45 -16.94 -1.25
C GLU A 265 -1.61 -16.17 -0.63
N ARG A 266 -1.53 -15.85 0.66
CA ARG A 266 -2.59 -15.08 1.34
C ARG A 266 -2.85 -13.75 0.68
N PHE A 267 -1.80 -13.04 0.27
CA PHE A 267 -1.93 -11.78 -0.43
C PHE A 267 -2.57 -11.95 -1.82
N ALA A 268 -2.10 -12.94 -2.60
CA ALA A 268 -2.63 -13.22 -3.94
C ALA A 268 -4.11 -13.61 -3.93
N LEU A 269 -4.58 -14.23 -2.85
CA LEU A 269 -5.96 -14.70 -2.67
C LEU A 269 -6.89 -13.69 -2.01
N VAL A 270 -6.44 -12.47 -1.72
CA VAL A 270 -7.37 -11.38 -1.33
C VAL A 270 -8.43 -11.23 -2.42
N PRO A 271 -9.73 -11.24 -2.12
CA PRO A 271 -10.80 -11.35 -3.10
C PRO A 271 -10.67 -10.36 -4.26
N ARG A 272 -10.45 -9.09 -3.95
CA ARG A 272 -10.25 -8.03 -4.94
C ARG A 272 -9.04 -8.28 -5.85
N LEU A 273 -7.93 -8.77 -5.29
CA LEU A 273 -6.70 -9.04 -6.05
C LEU A 273 -6.87 -10.28 -6.92
N SER A 274 -7.45 -11.34 -6.37
CA SER A 274 -7.71 -12.59 -7.08
C SER A 274 -8.70 -12.41 -8.24
N GLU A 275 -9.76 -11.63 -8.04
CA GLU A 275 -10.73 -11.29 -9.08
C GLU A 275 -10.10 -10.52 -10.24
N ILE A 276 -9.13 -9.65 -9.94
CA ILE A 276 -8.43 -8.89 -10.96
C ILE A 276 -7.40 -9.76 -11.68
N ALA A 277 -6.71 -10.65 -10.96
CA ALA A 277 -5.74 -11.56 -11.57
C ALA A 277 -6.39 -12.58 -12.50
N ALA A 278 -7.58 -13.12 -12.13
CA ALA A 278 -8.29 -14.13 -12.90
C ALA A 278 -9.83 -13.90 -12.90
N PRO A 279 -10.33 -12.83 -13.55
CA PRO A 279 -11.69 -12.32 -13.39
C PRO A 279 -12.79 -13.25 -13.91
N LEU A 280 -12.46 -14.15 -14.81
CA LEU A 280 -13.45 -15.00 -15.50
C LEU A 280 -13.52 -16.41 -14.91
N LEU A 281 -12.71 -16.70 -13.92
CA LEU A 281 -12.74 -17.97 -13.22
C LEU A 281 -13.66 -17.85 -11.99
N PRO A 282 -14.53 -18.83 -11.72
CA PRO A 282 -15.34 -18.87 -10.50
C PRO A 282 -14.46 -19.17 -9.27
N GLY A 283 -14.91 -18.78 -8.10
CA GLY A 283 -14.26 -18.83 -6.79
C GLY A 283 -13.13 -19.85 -6.60
N GLU A 284 -13.45 -21.14 -6.37
CA GLU A 284 -12.43 -22.17 -6.11
C GLU A 284 -11.50 -22.40 -7.30
N GLU A 285 -12.03 -22.45 -8.53
CA GLU A 285 -11.23 -22.61 -9.75
C GLU A 285 -10.23 -21.46 -9.92
N ARG A 286 -10.64 -20.24 -9.59
CA ARG A 286 -9.79 -19.06 -9.57
C ARG A 286 -8.63 -19.20 -8.57
N ASP A 287 -8.97 -19.58 -7.36
CA ASP A 287 -7.99 -19.72 -6.28
C ASP A 287 -6.97 -20.82 -6.59
N GLU A 288 -7.41 -21.96 -7.15
CA GLU A 288 -6.53 -23.04 -7.59
C GLU A 288 -5.59 -22.61 -8.73
N ALA A 289 -6.11 -21.88 -9.72
CA ALA A 289 -5.30 -21.36 -10.82
C ALA A 289 -4.24 -20.37 -10.32
N ILE A 290 -4.60 -19.47 -9.39
CA ILE A 290 -3.67 -18.52 -8.79
C ILE A 290 -2.60 -19.24 -7.97
N ARG A 291 -2.96 -20.22 -7.13
CA ARG A 291 -1.99 -21.03 -6.38
C ARG A 291 -1.00 -21.76 -7.28
N ALA A 292 -1.51 -22.38 -8.36
CA ALA A 292 -0.67 -23.08 -9.31
C ALA A 292 0.32 -22.14 -10.00
N ALA A 293 -0.15 -20.98 -10.47
CA ALA A 293 0.69 -19.98 -11.11
C ALA A 293 1.71 -19.36 -10.12
N LEU A 294 1.29 -19.08 -8.88
CA LEU A 294 2.17 -18.55 -7.84
C LEU A 294 3.29 -19.51 -7.47
N LYS A 295 2.99 -20.80 -7.39
CA LYS A 295 4.01 -21.82 -7.14
C LYS A 295 5.10 -21.82 -8.21
N ILE A 296 4.73 -21.64 -9.48
CA ILE A 296 5.68 -21.55 -10.60
C ILE A 296 6.49 -20.24 -10.44
N ALA A 297 5.83 -19.13 -10.23
CA ALA A 297 6.48 -17.83 -10.09
C ALA A 297 7.50 -17.80 -8.94
N LEU A 298 7.16 -18.36 -7.79
CA LEU A 298 8.06 -18.42 -6.63
C LEU A 298 9.24 -19.37 -6.86
N ALA A 299 9.03 -20.47 -7.59
CA ALA A 299 10.12 -21.36 -7.98
C ALA A 299 11.12 -20.64 -8.91
N ASP A 300 10.64 -19.91 -9.91
CA ASP A 300 11.49 -19.13 -10.83
C ASP A 300 12.29 -18.04 -10.09
N ILE A 301 11.68 -17.38 -9.10
CA ILE A 301 12.35 -16.38 -8.24
C ILE A 301 13.45 -17.04 -7.41
N ALA A 302 13.20 -18.24 -6.86
CA ALA A 302 14.20 -18.99 -6.11
C ALA A 302 15.37 -19.45 -7.01
N GLU A 303 15.10 -19.91 -8.24
CA GLU A 303 16.10 -20.29 -9.24
C GLU A 303 16.99 -19.10 -9.65
N GLN A 304 16.44 -17.87 -9.65
CA GLN A 304 17.19 -16.64 -9.86
C GLN A 304 18.05 -16.23 -8.65
N GLY A 305 18.03 -16.98 -7.54
CA GLY A 305 18.76 -16.68 -6.32
C GLY A 305 18.15 -15.55 -5.46
N LYS A 306 16.92 -15.13 -5.77
CA LYS A 306 16.20 -14.05 -5.06
C LYS A 306 15.33 -14.56 -3.91
N GLY A 307 15.62 -15.75 -3.43
CA GLY A 307 14.89 -16.40 -2.35
C GLY A 307 15.29 -17.86 -2.19
N SER A 308 14.41 -18.62 -1.56
CA SER A 308 14.49 -20.07 -1.39
C SER A 308 13.16 -20.71 -1.78
N HIS A 309 13.07 -22.03 -1.67
CA HIS A 309 11.80 -22.76 -1.87
C HIS A 309 10.74 -22.50 -0.78
N LEU A 310 11.07 -21.73 0.27
CA LEU A 310 10.17 -21.38 1.37
C LEU A 310 9.80 -19.90 1.42
N GLU A 311 10.65 -19.04 0.85
CA GLU A 311 10.49 -17.58 0.91
C GLU A 311 11.12 -16.91 -0.30
N TYR A 312 10.62 -15.75 -0.68
CA TYR A 312 11.34 -14.81 -1.54
C TYR A 312 11.78 -13.59 -0.72
N ARG A 313 12.79 -12.87 -1.23
CA ARG A 313 13.37 -11.71 -0.58
C ARG A 313 13.09 -10.47 -1.40
N SER A 314 12.44 -9.49 -0.78
CA SER A 314 12.16 -8.21 -1.42
C SER A 314 13.10 -7.13 -0.92
N HIS A 315 13.65 -6.36 -1.86
CA HIS A 315 14.31 -5.11 -1.53
C HIS A 315 13.29 -4.10 -1.01
N TRP A 316 13.53 -3.54 0.16
CA TRP A 316 12.67 -2.58 0.83
C TRP A 316 13.39 -1.26 1.05
N VAL A 317 12.74 -0.17 0.69
CA VAL A 317 13.30 1.18 0.81
C VAL A 317 12.45 1.99 1.79
N TYR A 318 13.10 2.73 2.65
CA TYR A 318 12.49 3.76 3.49
C TYR A 318 13.09 5.11 3.12
N GLY A 319 12.24 6.10 2.88
CA GLY A 319 12.67 7.47 2.63
C GLY A 319 12.29 8.38 3.80
N VAL A 320 13.21 9.21 4.25
CA VAL A 320 13.01 10.27 5.25
C VAL A 320 13.34 11.60 4.61
N HIS A 321 12.34 12.46 4.48
CA HIS A 321 12.46 13.72 3.76
C HIS A 321 12.09 14.89 4.67
N ARG A 322 13.01 15.82 4.85
CA ARG A 322 12.81 17.02 5.68
C ARG A 322 12.63 18.23 4.79
N LEU A 323 11.57 18.96 5.03
CA LEU A 323 11.33 20.23 4.38
C LEU A 323 12.27 21.26 5.02
N GLY A 324 13.14 21.88 4.20
CA GLY A 324 14.16 22.84 4.65
C GLY A 324 13.85 24.26 4.26
#